data_363435e0ab4e7f96901770f09fa7165a
#
_entry.id   363435e0ab4e7f96901770f09fa7165a
#
_cell.length_a   1.000
_cell.length_b   1.000
_cell.length_c   1.000
_cell.angle_alpha   90.00
_cell.angle_beta   90.00
_cell.angle_gamma   90.00
#
_symmetry.space_group_name_H-M   'P 1'
#
loop_
_entity.id
_entity.type
_entity.pdbx_description
1 polymer ?
#
loop_
_entity_poly.entity_id
_entity_poly.type
_entity_poly.pdbx_seq_one_letter_code
_entity_poly.pdbx_strand_id
1 'polypeptide(L)'
;MLARLTLSLLLAASVSLAAAKPDAPTADLSHWVIEQQPGGTVTVRDGALIIEDAAGCTAWFREKITAPVEITYEVTTVSRGGPHDRVSDVNCFWMASDPNSPDALPSGRSGKFAEYDSLRTYYVGMGGWNNTFTRFRRYVGDGSKPLLPEHDLNEKRFLLEPNKTYRIKLVAAHGRAEFWRDGEKIFSFDDPAPLTSGWFAIRTVKSHLEIRNLQIKSAGASLHSSE
;
A
#
# COMPACT_ATOMS: atom_id res chain seq x y z
N MET A 1 -17.35 -23.02 59.18
CA MET A 1 -16.50 -22.25 58.28
C MET A 1 -16.42 -22.98 56.97
N LEU A 2 -17.23 -22.60 55.97
CA LEU A 2 -17.15 -23.18 54.61
C LEU A 2 -16.36 -22.21 53.74
N ALA A 3 -15.24 -22.68 53.21
CA ALA A 3 -14.42 -21.96 52.23
C ALA A 3 -15.07 -22.11 50.85
N ARG A 4 -15.40 -21.01 50.21
CA ARG A 4 -15.85 -20.97 48.81
C ARG A 4 -14.62 -20.86 47.91
N LEU A 5 -14.34 -21.92 47.11
CA LEU A 5 -13.41 -21.87 46.01
C LEU A 5 -14.10 -21.16 44.84
N THR A 6 -13.57 -20.01 44.41
CA THR A 6 -13.92 -19.36 43.15
C THR A 6 -13.03 -19.85 42.06
N LEU A 7 -13.59 -20.60 41.11
CA LEU A 7 -12.90 -21.08 39.91
C LEU A 7 -12.95 -19.96 38.86
N SER A 8 -11.81 -19.30 38.58
CA SER A 8 -11.69 -18.31 37.52
C SER A 8 -11.45 -19.03 36.21
N LEU A 9 -12.41 -18.95 35.30
CA LEU A 9 -12.30 -19.47 33.92
C LEU A 9 -11.57 -18.44 33.08
N LEU A 10 -10.30 -18.74 32.68
CA LEU A 10 -9.57 -17.97 31.69
C LEU A 10 -10.10 -18.35 30.33
N LEU A 11 -10.78 -17.41 29.65
CA LEU A 11 -11.22 -17.51 28.27
C LEU A 11 -10.03 -17.17 27.36
N ALA A 12 -9.36 -18.17 26.82
CA ALA A 12 -8.33 -17.96 25.80
C ALA A 12 -9.01 -17.61 24.48
N ALA A 13 -8.92 -16.35 24.07
CA ALA A 13 -9.36 -15.91 22.75
C ALA A 13 -8.37 -16.44 21.70
N SER A 14 -8.75 -17.50 20.99
CA SER A 14 -8.03 -17.98 19.81
C SER A 14 -8.24 -16.99 18.66
N VAL A 15 -7.21 -16.22 18.32
CA VAL A 15 -7.16 -15.45 17.07
C VAL A 15 -7.03 -16.46 15.93
N SER A 16 -8.13 -16.73 15.25
CA SER A 16 -8.13 -17.52 14.02
C SER A 16 -7.47 -16.69 12.93
N LEU A 17 -6.24 -17.04 12.56
CA LEU A 17 -5.58 -16.52 11.36
C LEU A 17 -6.31 -17.14 10.17
N ALA A 18 -7.20 -16.37 9.53
CA ALA A 18 -7.87 -16.84 8.32
C ALA A 18 -6.81 -17.13 7.26
N ALA A 19 -6.79 -18.37 6.74
CA ALA A 19 -5.93 -18.75 5.64
C ALA A 19 -6.24 -17.86 4.42
N ALA A 20 -5.20 -17.31 3.80
CA ALA A 20 -5.35 -16.50 2.59
C ALA A 20 -6.00 -17.35 1.50
N LYS A 21 -6.94 -16.75 0.74
CA LYS A 21 -7.51 -17.42 -0.44
C LYS A 21 -6.38 -17.67 -1.45
N PRO A 22 -6.31 -18.84 -2.10
CA PRO A 22 -5.24 -19.20 -3.04
C PRO A 22 -5.06 -18.18 -4.17
N ASP A 23 -6.13 -17.50 -4.59
CA ASP A 23 -6.14 -16.54 -5.69
C ASP A 23 -5.96 -15.07 -5.24
N ALA A 24 -5.59 -14.84 -3.98
CA ALA A 24 -5.33 -13.48 -3.51
C ALA A 24 -4.07 -12.91 -4.17
N PRO A 25 -4.06 -11.65 -4.67
CA PRO A 25 -2.90 -11.06 -5.34
C PRO A 25 -1.61 -11.07 -4.51
N THR A 26 -1.71 -11.16 -3.19
CA THR A 26 -0.54 -11.28 -2.29
C THR A 26 -0.06 -12.72 -2.12
N ALA A 27 -0.73 -13.71 -2.72
CA ALA A 27 -0.37 -15.12 -2.60
C ALA A 27 0.62 -15.59 -3.69
N ASP A 28 0.83 -14.81 -4.75
CA ASP A 28 1.70 -15.16 -5.88
C ASP A 28 2.41 -13.93 -6.46
N LEU A 29 3.72 -14.04 -6.69
CA LEU A 29 4.53 -13.00 -7.35
C LEU A 29 4.17 -12.81 -8.83
N SER A 30 3.51 -13.76 -9.49
CA SER A 30 3.08 -13.61 -10.88
C SER A 30 2.16 -12.41 -11.11
N HIS A 31 1.45 -11.97 -10.08
CA HIS A 31 0.62 -10.76 -10.11
C HIS A 31 1.42 -9.45 -10.07
N TRP A 32 2.74 -9.50 -9.89
CA TRP A 32 3.56 -8.34 -9.63
C TRP A 32 4.70 -8.18 -10.64
N VAL A 33 5.08 -6.92 -10.90
CA VAL A 33 6.36 -6.54 -11.51
C VAL A 33 7.16 -5.80 -10.45
N ILE A 34 8.33 -6.33 -10.14
CA ILE A 34 9.18 -5.83 -9.07
C ILE A 34 10.29 -4.97 -9.66
N GLU A 35 10.40 -3.76 -9.16
CA GLU A 35 11.49 -2.83 -9.43
C GLU A 35 12.20 -2.56 -8.12
N GLN A 36 13.34 -3.19 -7.91
CA GLN A 36 14.08 -3.12 -6.65
C GLN A 36 15.55 -2.84 -6.88
N GLN A 37 16.08 -1.86 -6.15
CA GLN A 37 17.50 -1.60 -6.09
C GLN A 37 18.22 -2.77 -5.38
N PRO A 38 19.52 -2.99 -5.65
CA PRO A 38 20.27 -4.09 -5.04
C PRO A 38 20.25 -4.10 -3.51
N GLY A 39 20.31 -5.29 -2.93
CA GLY A 39 20.45 -5.52 -1.48
C GLY A 39 19.16 -5.85 -0.73
N GLY A 40 18.05 -6.01 -1.45
CA GLY A 40 16.78 -6.43 -0.88
C GLY A 40 16.17 -7.64 -1.57
N THR A 41 15.03 -8.11 -1.10
CA THR A 41 14.25 -9.21 -1.68
C THR A 41 12.76 -8.93 -1.63
N VAL A 42 12.03 -9.45 -2.63
CA VAL A 42 10.57 -9.52 -2.60
C VAL A 42 10.16 -10.97 -2.72
N THR A 43 9.37 -11.44 -1.77
CA THR A 43 8.92 -12.83 -1.69
C THR A 43 7.45 -12.92 -1.34
N VAL A 44 6.86 -14.09 -1.55
CA VAL A 44 5.53 -14.43 -1.02
C VAL A 44 5.68 -15.56 -0.03
N ARG A 45 5.13 -15.39 1.17
CA ARG A 45 5.10 -16.39 2.22
C ARG A 45 3.82 -16.28 3.04
N ASP A 46 3.13 -17.40 3.25
CA ASP A 46 1.90 -17.48 4.04
C ASP A 46 0.82 -16.47 3.60
N GLY A 47 0.65 -16.30 2.28
CA GLY A 47 -0.31 -15.37 1.69
C GLY A 47 0.03 -13.88 1.86
N ALA A 48 1.26 -13.56 2.27
CA ALA A 48 1.76 -12.20 2.32
C ALA A 48 2.78 -11.93 1.21
N LEU A 49 2.67 -10.76 0.57
CA LEU A 49 3.76 -10.17 -0.17
C LEU A 49 4.71 -9.50 0.84
N ILE A 50 5.96 -9.95 0.86
CA ILE A 50 6.99 -9.46 1.78
C ILE A 50 8.02 -8.69 0.96
N ILE A 51 8.26 -7.45 1.34
CA ILE A 51 9.27 -6.57 0.73
C ILE A 51 10.32 -6.27 1.78
N GLU A 52 11.51 -6.84 1.63
CA GLU A 52 12.70 -6.45 2.40
C GLU A 52 13.57 -5.58 1.51
N ASP A 53 13.67 -4.29 1.82
CA ASP A 53 14.28 -3.32 0.93
C ASP A 53 15.46 -2.59 1.56
N ALA A 54 16.59 -2.56 0.83
CA ALA A 54 17.81 -1.90 1.26
C ALA A 54 17.96 -0.46 0.75
N ALA A 55 17.27 -0.09 -0.36
CA ALA A 55 17.52 1.20 -1.01
C ALA A 55 16.29 1.83 -1.68
N GLY A 56 15.43 1.03 -2.31
CA GLY A 56 14.18 1.45 -2.94
C GLY A 56 13.55 0.31 -3.72
N CYS A 57 12.27 0.05 -3.45
CA CYS A 57 11.47 -0.99 -4.10
C CYS A 57 10.10 -0.48 -4.47
N THR A 58 9.62 -0.83 -5.66
CA THR A 58 8.24 -0.64 -6.12
C THR A 58 7.73 -1.98 -6.65
N ALA A 59 6.63 -2.45 -6.10
CA ALA A 59 5.91 -3.63 -6.56
C ALA A 59 4.65 -3.18 -7.30
N TRP A 60 4.64 -3.30 -8.62
CA TRP A 60 3.51 -2.97 -9.48
C TRP A 60 2.55 -4.14 -9.59
N PHE A 61 1.28 -3.92 -9.31
CA PHE A 61 0.22 -4.86 -9.67
C PHE A 61 0.03 -4.86 -11.18
N ARG A 62 0.03 -6.04 -11.82
CA ARG A 62 0.09 -6.16 -13.29
C ARG A 62 -1.18 -5.68 -13.99
N GLU A 63 -2.33 -5.83 -13.34
CA GLU A 63 -3.60 -5.52 -13.98
C GLU A 63 -3.88 -4.01 -13.97
N LYS A 64 -4.37 -3.51 -15.11
CA LYS A 64 -4.85 -2.13 -15.24
C LYS A 64 -6.17 -2.00 -14.48
N ILE A 65 -6.30 -0.96 -13.71
CA ILE A 65 -7.50 -0.62 -12.94
C ILE A 65 -8.23 0.57 -13.54
N THR A 66 -9.54 0.61 -13.41
CA THR A 66 -10.40 1.66 -13.98
C THR A 66 -11.35 2.19 -12.90
N ALA A 67 -11.53 3.51 -12.87
CA ALA A 67 -12.47 4.15 -11.96
C ALA A 67 -13.95 3.85 -12.37
N PRO A 68 -14.89 3.75 -11.41
CA PRO A 68 -14.65 3.80 -9.97
C PRO A 68 -13.88 2.58 -9.47
N VAL A 69 -12.91 2.81 -8.58
CA VAL A 69 -12.09 1.75 -8.00
C VAL A 69 -11.93 1.95 -6.50
N GLU A 70 -11.97 0.83 -5.77
CA GLU A 70 -11.60 0.71 -4.36
C GLU A 70 -10.51 -0.37 -4.24
N ILE A 71 -9.40 -0.02 -3.60
CA ILE A 71 -8.29 -0.92 -3.31
C ILE A 71 -8.16 -1.01 -1.79
N THR A 72 -8.19 -2.21 -1.24
CA THR A 72 -7.99 -2.43 0.20
C THR A 72 -6.86 -3.43 0.44
N TYR A 73 -6.05 -3.20 1.45
CA TYR A 73 -5.00 -4.12 1.89
C TYR A 73 -4.62 -3.85 3.35
N GLU A 74 -3.95 -4.82 3.93
CA GLU A 74 -3.30 -4.68 5.24
C GLU A 74 -1.79 -4.58 5.04
N VAL A 75 -1.14 -3.70 5.80
CA VAL A 75 0.32 -3.51 5.74
C VAL A 75 0.89 -3.35 7.12
N THR A 76 2.02 -4.03 7.35
CA THR A 76 2.80 -3.95 8.59
C THR A 76 4.22 -3.53 8.26
N THR A 77 4.75 -2.51 8.95
CA THR A 77 6.20 -2.26 8.97
C THR A 77 6.83 -3.13 10.05
N VAL A 78 7.67 -4.06 9.63
CA VAL A 78 8.34 -4.98 10.53
C VAL A 78 9.53 -4.28 11.22
N SER A 79 9.61 -4.44 12.53
CA SER A 79 10.71 -3.93 13.36
C SER A 79 11.00 -4.93 14.47
N ARG A 80 11.78 -5.97 14.13
CA ARG A 80 12.14 -7.10 15.01
C ARG A 80 13.64 -7.33 15.09
N GLY A 81 14.44 -6.37 14.57
CA GLY A 81 15.91 -6.39 14.61
C GLY A 81 16.55 -6.96 13.34
N GLY A 82 15.80 -7.12 12.26
CA GLY A 82 16.33 -7.48 10.95
C GLY A 82 17.10 -6.33 10.27
N PRO A 83 17.89 -6.61 9.23
CA PRO A 83 18.75 -5.62 8.59
C PRO A 83 17.99 -4.50 7.86
N HIS A 84 16.72 -4.75 7.50
CA HIS A 84 15.86 -3.81 6.79
C HIS A 84 14.64 -3.38 7.63
N ASP A 85 14.66 -3.67 8.92
CA ASP A 85 13.56 -3.40 9.85
C ASP A 85 13.53 -1.91 10.25
N ARG A 86 13.12 -1.06 9.33
CA ARG A 86 12.94 0.38 9.55
C ARG A 86 11.47 0.75 9.49
N VAL A 87 10.98 1.47 10.49
CA VAL A 87 9.60 1.95 10.54
C VAL A 87 9.48 3.23 9.72
N SER A 88 9.29 3.09 8.41
CA SER A 88 9.19 4.22 7.47
C SER A 88 8.61 3.76 6.12
N ASP A 89 8.17 4.72 5.31
CA ASP A 89 7.93 4.59 3.86
C ASP A 89 6.97 3.46 3.45
N VAL A 90 5.78 3.44 4.03
CA VAL A 90 4.64 2.70 3.48
C VAL A 90 3.98 3.58 2.42
N ASN A 91 4.47 3.47 1.19
CA ASN A 91 4.04 4.34 0.11
C ASN A 91 3.19 3.55 -0.90
N CYS A 92 2.30 4.25 -1.59
CA CYS A 92 1.52 3.67 -2.67
C CYS A 92 1.30 4.65 -3.81
N PHE A 93 1.20 4.09 -5.02
CA PHE A 93 0.68 4.74 -6.21
C PHE A 93 -0.64 4.09 -6.59
N TRP A 94 -1.63 4.87 -7.02
CA TRP A 94 -2.81 4.31 -7.69
C TRP A 94 -3.28 5.21 -8.82
N MET A 95 -3.96 4.62 -9.79
CA MET A 95 -4.29 5.25 -11.07
C MET A 95 -3.03 5.74 -11.80
N ALA A 96 -1.88 5.06 -11.61
CA ALA A 96 -0.60 5.47 -12.16
C ALA A 96 -0.51 5.18 -13.66
N SER A 97 0.02 6.12 -14.43
CA SER A 97 0.36 5.95 -15.84
C SER A 97 1.61 6.76 -16.21
N ASP A 98 2.34 6.29 -17.20
CA ASP A 98 3.43 7.06 -17.80
C ASP A 98 2.86 7.88 -18.96
N PRO A 99 3.01 9.21 -19.00
CA PRO A 99 2.51 10.04 -20.10
C PRO A 99 3.06 9.64 -21.48
N ASN A 100 4.26 9.05 -21.52
CA ASN A 100 4.91 8.60 -22.76
C ASN A 100 4.41 7.21 -23.22
N SER A 101 3.73 6.46 -22.36
CA SER A 101 3.21 5.11 -22.63
C SER A 101 1.94 4.86 -21.82
N PRO A 102 0.84 5.61 -22.04
CA PRO A 102 -0.32 5.66 -21.15
C PRO A 102 -1.12 4.34 -21.08
N ASP A 103 -0.92 3.45 -22.04
CA ASP A 103 -1.62 2.17 -22.13
C ASP A 103 -0.75 0.96 -21.70
N ALA A 104 0.50 1.21 -21.30
CA ALA A 104 1.40 0.20 -20.79
C ALA A 104 1.59 0.34 -19.27
N LEU A 105 1.84 -0.80 -18.59
CA LEU A 105 2.27 -0.79 -17.20
C LEU A 105 3.48 0.14 -17.04
N PRO A 106 3.45 1.14 -16.15
CA PRO A 106 4.52 2.12 -16.01
C PRO A 106 5.74 1.55 -15.26
N SER A 107 6.26 0.43 -15.75
CA SER A 107 7.42 -0.29 -15.23
C SER A 107 8.68 -0.05 -16.10
N GLY A 108 9.81 -0.65 -15.69
CA GLY A 108 11.11 -0.52 -16.37
C GLY A 108 12.05 0.46 -15.68
N ARG A 109 11.77 0.79 -14.41
CA ARG A 109 12.60 1.64 -13.56
C ARG A 109 13.45 0.82 -12.61
N SER A 110 14.52 1.41 -12.07
CA SER A 110 15.46 0.72 -11.19
C SER A 110 14.96 0.51 -9.75
N GLY A 111 13.83 1.11 -9.36
CA GLY A 111 13.38 1.21 -7.97
C GLY A 111 13.81 2.51 -7.29
N LYS A 112 14.64 3.36 -7.92
CA LYS A 112 15.01 4.67 -7.39
C LYS A 112 13.84 5.64 -7.43
N PHE A 113 13.53 6.29 -6.29
CA PHE A 113 12.30 7.06 -6.14
C PHE A 113 12.13 8.19 -7.17
N ALA A 114 13.19 8.92 -7.48
CA ALA A 114 13.13 10.04 -8.43
C ALA A 114 12.73 9.64 -9.87
N GLU A 115 12.87 8.36 -10.24
CA GLU A 115 12.49 7.87 -11.55
C GLU A 115 10.97 7.81 -11.77
N TYR A 116 10.18 7.91 -10.69
CA TYR A 116 8.71 7.91 -10.72
C TYR A 116 8.11 9.33 -10.78
N ASP A 117 8.93 10.37 -10.74
CA ASP A 117 8.48 11.76 -10.69
C ASP A 117 7.70 12.18 -11.95
N SER A 118 7.99 11.55 -13.11
CA SER A 118 7.31 11.78 -14.39
C SER A 118 5.95 11.10 -14.55
N LEU A 119 5.51 10.32 -13.57
CA LEU A 119 4.21 9.64 -13.63
C LEU A 119 3.04 10.61 -13.42
N ARG A 120 1.89 10.26 -14.00
CA ARG A 120 0.58 10.74 -13.56
C ARG A 120 0.02 9.75 -12.57
N THR A 121 -0.22 10.17 -11.33
CA THR A 121 -0.69 9.25 -10.30
C THR A 121 -1.20 9.99 -9.08
N TYR A 122 -2.06 9.35 -8.32
CA TYR A 122 -2.23 9.67 -6.91
C TYR A 122 -1.17 8.93 -6.11
N TYR A 123 -0.57 9.61 -5.16
CA TYR A 123 0.50 9.08 -4.32
C TYR A 123 0.24 9.39 -2.86
N VAL A 124 0.44 8.41 -2.01
CA VAL A 124 0.59 8.63 -0.56
C VAL A 124 1.93 8.07 -0.11
N GLY A 125 2.66 8.90 0.64
CA GLY A 125 3.81 8.48 1.42
C GLY A 125 3.45 8.48 2.88
N MET A 126 3.09 7.33 3.47
CA MET A 126 2.79 7.17 4.88
C MET A 126 4.06 6.87 5.66
N GLY A 127 4.38 7.70 6.66
CA GLY A 127 5.62 7.60 7.44
C GLY A 127 6.88 7.89 6.61
N GLY A 128 6.80 8.77 5.63
CA GLY A 128 7.93 9.14 4.78
C GLY A 128 9.06 9.84 5.55
N TRP A 129 10.27 9.87 4.96
CA TRP A 129 11.46 10.54 5.49
C TRP A 129 11.79 10.16 6.95
N ASN A 130 12.07 8.88 7.19
CA ASN A 130 12.29 8.33 8.53
C ASN A 130 11.10 8.52 9.48
N ASN A 131 9.89 8.29 8.96
CA ASN A 131 8.65 8.37 9.72
C ASN A 131 8.40 9.76 10.35
N THR A 132 8.63 10.83 9.59
CA THR A 132 8.42 12.20 10.05
C THR A 132 7.17 12.87 9.49
N PHE A 133 6.57 12.32 8.43
CA PHE A 133 5.34 12.84 7.83
C PHE A 133 4.53 11.75 7.14
N THR A 134 3.25 12.06 6.89
CA THR A 134 2.35 11.34 5.97
C THR A 134 1.78 12.35 4.99
N ARG A 135 1.96 12.12 3.67
CA ARG A 135 1.63 13.08 2.61
C ARG A 135 0.81 12.45 1.50
N PHE A 136 -0.16 13.21 0.99
CA PHE A 136 -0.80 12.94 -0.28
C PHE A 136 -0.27 13.90 -1.35
N ARG A 137 -0.05 13.40 -2.58
CA ARG A 137 0.33 14.19 -3.75
C ARG A 137 -0.41 13.72 -4.99
N ARG A 138 -0.78 14.65 -5.83
CA ARG A 138 -1.23 14.41 -7.19
C ARG A 138 -0.04 14.68 -8.14
N TYR A 139 0.59 13.64 -8.70
CA TYR A 139 1.63 13.78 -9.71
C TYR A 139 0.98 14.07 -11.06
N VAL A 140 1.48 15.04 -11.80
CA VAL A 140 0.82 15.54 -13.02
C VAL A 140 1.51 15.11 -14.32
N GLY A 141 2.65 14.39 -14.23
CA GLY A 141 3.28 13.77 -15.39
C GLY A 141 4.39 14.60 -16.03
N ASP A 142 4.74 15.76 -15.50
CA ASP A 142 5.80 16.65 -15.96
C ASP A 142 6.97 16.79 -14.98
N GLY A 143 7.00 15.90 -13.97
CA GLY A 143 7.96 15.94 -12.87
C GLY A 143 7.50 16.76 -11.66
N SER A 144 6.45 17.55 -11.79
CA SER A 144 5.91 18.28 -10.64
C SER A 144 5.02 17.39 -9.77
N LYS A 145 5.09 17.65 -8.45
CA LYS A 145 4.43 16.88 -7.39
C LYS A 145 3.77 17.83 -6.40
N PRO A 146 2.69 18.53 -6.79
CA PRO A 146 2.01 19.48 -5.91
C PRO A 146 1.69 18.88 -4.55
N LEU A 147 1.90 19.67 -3.51
CA LEU A 147 1.58 19.35 -2.13
C LEU A 147 0.74 20.48 -1.55
N LEU A 148 -0.49 20.16 -1.19
CA LEU A 148 -1.36 21.10 -0.49
C LEU A 148 -1.01 21.08 1.01
N PRO A 149 -1.13 22.21 1.73
CA PRO A 149 -0.85 22.28 3.17
C PRO A 149 -1.61 21.23 4.00
N GLU A 150 -2.89 21.02 3.69
CA GLU A 150 -3.76 20.02 4.35
C GLU A 150 -3.39 18.56 4.00
N HIS A 151 -2.52 18.36 3.01
CA HIS A 151 -2.02 17.06 2.60
C HIS A 151 -0.61 16.75 3.13
N ASP A 152 -0.09 17.54 4.06
CA ASP A 152 1.23 17.36 4.68
C ASP A 152 1.09 17.24 6.20
N LEU A 153 0.94 16.01 6.69
CA LEU A 153 0.62 15.71 8.08
C LEU A 153 1.88 15.20 8.80
N ASN A 154 2.21 15.80 9.95
CA ASN A 154 3.39 15.45 10.75
C ASN A 154 3.07 15.14 12.23
N GLU A 155 1.80 15.21 12.62
CA GLU A 155 1.39 14.83 13.97
C GLU A 155 1.61 13.33 14.20
N LYS A 156 1.98 12.95 15.42
CA LYS A 156 2.29 11.56 15.81
C LYS A 156 1.20 10.56 15.42
N ARG A 157 -0.08 10.93 15.49
CA ARG A 157 -1.20 10.07 15.12
C ARG A 157 -1.20 9.66 13.65
N PHE A 158 -0.52 10.40 12.76
CA PHE A 158 -0.41 10.08 11.34
C PHE A 158 0.84 9.29 11.00
N LEU A 159 1.78 9.13 11.94
CA LEU A 159 3.01 8.39 11.74
C LEU A 159 2.82 6.89 11.96
N LEU A 160 3.80 6.10 11.55
CA LEU A 160 3.80 4.64 11.69
C LEU A 160 4.23 4.21 13.09
N GLU A 161 3.67 3.12 13.58
CA GLU A 161 4.10 2.41 14.77
C GLU A 161 4.75 1.09 14.38
N PRO A 162 5.86 0.67 15.06
CA PRO A 162 6.54 -0.57 14.73
C PRO A 162 5.63 -1.79 14.95
N ASN A 163 5.67 -2.74 14.02
CA ASN A 163 4.92 -3.99 14.06
C ASN A 163 3.39 -3.85 14.15
N LYS A 164 2.86 -2.65 13.91
CA LYS A 164 1.43 -2.41 13.82
C LYS A 164 0.94 -2.66 12.41
N THR A 165 -0.13 -3.41 12.29
CA THR A 165 -0.84 -3.62 11.03
C THR A 165 -1.85 -2.52 10.83
N TYR A 166 -1.79 -1.86 9.67
CA TYR A 166 -2.74 -0.85 9.24
C TYR A 166 -3.62 -1.40 8.12
N ARG A 167 -4.92 -1.10 8.19
CA ARG A 167 -5.85 -1.36 7.09
C ARG A 167 -5.94 -0.13 6.22
N ILE A 168 -5.51 -0.27 4.98
CA ILE A 168 -5.51 0.81 3.99
C ILE A 168 -6.67 0.62 3.02
N LYS A 169 -7.30 1.75 2.66
CA LYS A 169 -8.24 1.80 1.56
C LYS A 169 -7.93 3.02 0.69
N LEU A 170 -7.79 2.78 -0.61
CA LEU A 170 -7.62 3.79 -1.64
C LEU A 170 -8.89 3.83 -2.49
N VAL A 171 -9.33 5.02 -2.83
CA VAL A 171 -10.49 5.22 -3.69
C VAL A 171 -10.13 6.17 -4.83
N ALA A 172 -10.61 5.87 -6.04
CA ALA A 172 -10.71 6.84 -7.13
C ALA A 172 -12.10 6.71 -7.74
N ALA A 173 -12.98 7.66 -7.45
CA ALA A 173 -14.37 7.64 -7.88
C ALA A 173 -14.97 9.04 -7.91
N HIS A 174 -15.88 9.30 -8.87
CA HIS A 174 -16.67 10.53 -8.94
C HIS A 174 -15.83 11.82 -8.88
N GLY A 175 -14.68 11.83 -9.57
CA GLY A 175 -13.78 12.99 -9.58
C GLY A 175 -12.94 13.16 -8.32
N ARG A 176 -12.93 12.17 -7.41
CA ARG A 176 -12.27 12.26 -6.11
C ARG A 176 -11.28 11.12 -5.90
N ALA A 177 -10.14 11.44 -5.29
CA ALA A 177 -9.17 10.49 -4.76
C ALA A 177 -9.19 10.54 -3.23
N GLU A 178 -9.25 9.36 -2.58
CA GLU A 178 -9.26 9.27 -1.12
C GLU A 178 -8.24 8.24 -0.61
N PHE A 179 -7.65 8.55 0.53
CA PHE A 179 -6.82 7.63 1.31
C PHE A 179 -7.41 7.46 2.71
N TRP A 180 -7.65 6.22 3.09
CA TRP A 180 -8.20 5.82 4.38
C TRP A 180 -7.22 4.92 5.10
N ARG A 181 -7.13 5.06 6.43
CA ARG A 181 -6.35 4.21 7.31
C ARG A 181 -7.19 3.82 8.53
N ASP A 182 -7.32 2.53 8.79
CA ASP A 182 -8.06 1.97 9.93
C ASP A 182 -9.52 2.48 10.03
N GLY A 183 -10.17 2.75 8.88
CA GLY A 183 -11.53 3.28 8.79
C GLY A 183 -11.64 4.80 8.90
N GLU A 184 -10.56 5.51 9.19
CA GLU A 184 -10.51 6.98 9.17
C GLU A 184 -10.08 7.49 7.79
N LYS A 185 -10.80 8.46 7.23
CA LYS A 185 -10.41 9.16 6.01
C LYS A 185 -9.33 10.19 6.34
N ILE A 186 -8.07 9.89 5.93
CA ILE A 186 -6.91 10.75 6.19
C ILE A 186 -6.80 11.84 5.14
N PHE A 187 -6.99 11.49 3.85
CA PHE A 187 -6.94 12.44 2.75
C PHE A 187 -8.15 12.32 1.84
N SER A 188 -8.57 13.45 1.30
CA SER A 188 -9.56 13.57 0.24
C SER A 188 -9.13 14.67 -0.71
N PHE A 189 -9.14 14.40 -2.01
CA PHE A 189 -8.76 15.34 -3.04
C PHE A 189 -9.81 15.34 -4.16
N ASP A 190 -10.50 16.48 -4.35
CA ASP A 190 -11.38 16.69 -5.48
C ASP A 190 -10.50 17.08 -6.69
N ASP A 191 -10.33 16.14 -7.63
CA ASP A 191 -9.46 16.33 -8.79
C ASP A 191 -10.23 16.96 -9.94
N PRO A 192 -9.90 18.18 -10.39
CA PRO A 192 -10.56 18.81 -11.54
C PRO A 192 -10.26 18.11 -12.88
N ALA A 193 -9.23 17.24 -12.91
CA ALA A 193 -8.86 16.43 -14.06
C ALA A 193 -8.57 14.98 -13.62
N PRO A 194 -9.64 14.23 -13.22
CA PRO A 194 -9.49 12.97 -12.53
C PRO A 194 -8.83 11.89 -13.37
N LEU A 195 -8.00 11.06 -12.72
CA LEU A 195 -7.42 9.89 -13.35
C LEU A 195 -8.48 8.79 -13.41
N THR A 196 -8.80 8.34 -14.62
CA THR A 196 -9.89 7.38 -14.88
C THR A 196 -9.41 5.94 -15.04
N SER A 197 -8.12 5.74 -15.34
CA SER A 197 -7.50 4.41 -15.41
C SER A 197 -5.99 4.50 -15.14
N GLY A 198 -5.39 3.36 -14.78
CA GLY A 198 -3.95 3.28 -14.50
C GLY A 198 -3.62 1.99 -13.74
N TRP A 199 -2.52 2.01 -13.01
CA TRP A 199 -2.01 0.87 -12.25
C TRP A 199 -1.85 1.20 -10.77
N PHE A 200 -1.84 0.15 -9.96
CA PHE A 200 -1.56 0.21 -8.53
C PHE A 200 -0.15 -0.28 -8.24
N ALA A 201 0.54 0.35 -7.28
CA ALA A 201 1.78 -0.15 -6.74
C ALA A 201 1.92 0.14 -5.25
N ILE A 202 2.64 -0.75 -4.58
CA ILE A 202 3.17 -0.54 -3.23
C ILE A 202 4.65 -0.21 -3.36
N ARG A 203 5.09 0.76 -2.58
CA ARG A 203 6.47 1.22 -2.62
C ARG A 203 7.04 1.42 -1.23
N THR A 204 8.33 1.14 -1.09
CA THR A 204 9.10 1.49 0.11
C THR A 204 10.51 1.96 -0.21
N VAL A 205 11.18 2.49 0.81
CA VAL A 205 12.60 2.82 0.81
C VAL A 205 13.21 2.35 2.11
N LYS A 206 14.12 1.38 2.06
CA LYS A 206 14.88 0.87 3.22
C LYS A 206 13.99 0.35 4.36
N SER A 207 12.91 -0.35 4.06
CA SER A 207 12.00 -0.87 5.07
C SER A 207 11.60 -2.29 4.77
N HIS A 208 11.17 -3.01 5.80
CA HIS A 208 10.58 -4.33 5.71
C HIS A 208 9.06 -4.21 5.85
N LEU A 209 8.34 -4.55 4.78
CA LEU A 209 6.88 -4.52 4.73
C LEU A 209 6.31 -5.93 4.57
N GLU A 210 5.27 -6.25 5.33
CA GLU A 210 4.39 -7.39 5.08
C GLU A 210 3.03 -6.86 4.61
N ILE A 211 2.58 -7.28 3.40
CA ILE A 211 1.31 -6.89 2.80
C ILE A 211 0.40 -8.09 2.69
N ARG A 212 -0.85 -7.96 3.14
CA ARG A 212 -1.85 -9.02 3.15
C ARG A 212 -3.21 -8.53 2.67
N ASN A 213 -4.09 -9.46 2.36
CA ASN A 213 -5.52 -9.22 2.13
C ASN A 213 -5.82 -8.15 1.07
N LEU A 214 -4.95 -8.07 0.03
CA LEU A 214 -5.18 -7.15 -1.08
C LEU A 214 -6.45 -7.54 -1.83
N GLN A 215 -7.35 -6.58 -1.98
CA GLN A 215 -8.55 -6.68 -2.81
C GLN A 215 -8.64 -5.43 -3.68
N ILE A 216 -8.98 -5.62 -4.94
CA ILE A 216 -9.19 -4.54 -5.90
C ILE A 216 -10.60 -4.72 -6.50
N LYS A 217 -11.46 -3.74 -6.26
CA LYS A 217 -12.79 -3.65 -6.85
C LYS A 217 -12.79 -2.51 -7.86
N SER A 218 -12.78 -2.81 -9.14
CA SER A 218 -12.70 -1.85 -10.24
C SER A 218 -13.86 -2.07 -11.22
N ALA A 219 -14.33 -1.00 -11.86
CA ALA A 219 -15.38 -1.03 -12.88
C ALA A 219 -14.92 -1.69 -14.20
N GLY A 220 -14.31 -2.81 -14.17
CA GLY A 220 -13.78 -3.52 -15.32
C GLY A 220 -13.18 -4.87 -14.95
N ALA A 221 -12.93 -5.09 -13.66
CA ALA A 221 -12.49 -6.36 -13.13
C ALA A 221 -13.71 -7.22 -12.77
N SER A 222 -14.33 -7.82 -13.77
CA SER A 222 -15.12 -9.02 -13.56
C SER A 222 -14.10 -10.13 -13.27
N LEU A 223 -13.86 -10.43 -12.01
CA LEU A 223 -13.16 -11.64 -11.63
C LEU A 223 -13.97 -12.78 -12.24
N HIS A 224 -13.40 -13.50 -13.19
CA HIS A 224 -13.96 -14.73 -13.68
C HIS A 224 -14.02 -15.69 -12.48
N SER A 225 -15.18 -15.76 -11.83
CA SER A 225 -15.56 -16.91 -11.04
C SER A 225 -15.78 -18.03 -12.04
N SER A 226 -14.78 -18.87 -12.25
CA SER A 226 -14.97 -20.18 -12.86
C SER A 226 -15.91 -20.98 -11.97
N GLU A 227 -17.10 -21.29 -12.51
CA GLU A 227 -18.01 -22.32 -12.00
C GLU A 227 -17.33 -23.69 -11.95
#